data_a3f907ea62c24f5107ede523b4bd1798
#
_entry.id   a3f907ea62c24f5107ede523b4bd1798
#
_cell.length_a   1.000
_cell.length_b   1.000
_cell.length_c   1.000
_cell.angle_alpha   90.00
_cell.angle_beta   90.00
_cell.angle_gamma   90.00
#
_symmetry.space_group_name_H-M   'P 1'
#
loop_
_entity.id
_entity.type
_entity.pdbx_description
1 polymer ?
#
loop_
_entity_poly.entity_id
_entity_poly.type
_entity_poly.pdbx_seq_one_letter_code
_entity_poly.pdbx_strand_id
1 'polypeptide(L)'
;HRLATELARDNATPLVAEFYRVVLADPSAAEFLTTEQVERQLQEALRRWLIDVLSCRVEQVEEQMRAQQRAADVHARIGISVDLVEMGFRVLKKLLLPVITTSAHSPEVKLHIYHYAINSIDLAMEVMSRAYVFSENNAAKEDENYRIFSLMENAEEEKERQTAALLSWEMVLLYKITLNSS
;
A
#
# COMPACT_ATOMS: atom_id res chain seq x y z
N HIS A 1 16.62 -17.20 15.91
CA HIS A 1 16.44 -16.79 14.50
C HIS A 1 16.87 -17.88 13.54
N ARG A 2 18.06 -18.55 13.65
CA ARG A 2 18.54 -19.58 12.72
C ARG A 2 17.51 -20.69 12.49
N LEU A 3 16.93 -21.26 13.54
CA LEU A 3 15.92 -22.30 13.45
C LEU A 3 14.63 -21.83 12.76
N ALA A 4 14.20 -20.60 12.97
CA ALA A 4 13.07 -20.02 12.27
C ALA A 4 13.35 -19.86 10.78
N THR A 5 14.58 -19.46 10.41
CA THR A 5 15.03 -19.37 9.01
C THR A 5 15.05 -20.73 8.32
N GLU A 6 15.58 -21.75 8.97
CA GLU A 6 15.61 -23.13 8.45
C GLU A 6 14.18 -23.64 8.23
N LEU A 7 13.32 -23.50 9.22
CA LEU A 7 11.92 -23.89 9.15
C LEU A 7 11.15 -23.14 8.04
N ALA A 8 11.41 -21.85 7.87
CA ALA A 8 10.84 -21.07 6.79
C ALA A 8 11.28 -21.58 5.42
N ARG A 9 12.57 -21.81 5.20
CA ARG A 9 13.11 -22.33 3.92
C ARG A 9 12.52 -23.68 3.54
N ASP A 10 12.44 -24.57 4.51
CA ASP A 10 11.96 -25.95 4.28
C ASP A 10 10.46 -26.00 3.98
N ASN A 11 9.68 -25.02 4.48
CA ASN A 11 8.23 -25.03 4.39
C ASN A 11 7.63 -23.88 3.57
N ALA A 12 8.44 -22.94 3.04
CA ALA A 12 7.93 -21.75 2.36
C ALA A 12 7.07 -22.11 1.13
N THR A 13 7.49 -23.07 0.32
CA THR A 13 6.75 -23.44 -0.91
C THR A 13 5.33 -23.95 -0.62
N PRO A 14 5.12 -24.99 0.21
CA PRO A 14 3.76 -25.45 0.51
C PRO A 14 2.95 -24.39 1.29
N LEU A 15 3.59 -23.60 2.14
CA LEU A 15 2.95 -22.56 2.93
C LEU A 15 2.41 -21.45 2.04
N VAL A 16 3.18 -21.02 1.04
CA VAL A 16 2.78 -20.00 0.07
C VAL A 16 1.68 -20.51 -0.85
N ALA A 17 1.75 -21.76 -1.29
CA ALA A 17 0.68 -22.36 -2.10
C ALA A 17 -0.66 -22.36 -1.32
N GLU A 18 -0.62 -22.78 -0.07
CA GLU A 18 -1.80 -22.78 0.80
C GLU A 18 -2.29 -21.35 1.13
N PHE A 19 -1.39 -20.40 1.30
CA PHE A 19 -1.72 -18.99 1.47
C PHE A 19 -2.57 -18.47 0.32
N TYR A 20 -2.12 -18.65 -0.93
CA TYR A 20 -2.87 -18.18 -2.08
C TYR A 20 -4.18 -18.94 -2.29
N ARG A 21 -4.23 -20.23 -1.95
CA ARG A 21 -5.48 -20.99 -1.95
C ARG A 21 -6.53 -20.38 -1.02
N VAL A 22 -6.11 -19.95 0.17
CA VAL A 22 -6.99 -19.30 1.15
C VAL A 22 -7.36 -17.88 0.72
N VAL A 23 -6.39 -17.09 0.27
CA VAL A 23 -6.60 -15.69 -0.13
C VAL A 23 -7.51 -15.60 -1.36
N LEU A 24 -7.30 -16.43 -2.37
CA LEU A 24 -8.14 -16.44 -3.59
C LEU A 24 -9.58 -16.96 -3.35
N ALA A 25 -9.84 -17.58 -2.20
CA ALA A 25 -11.20 -17.92 -1.81
C ALA A 25 -12.00 -16.70 -1.28
N ASP A 26 -11.33 -15.59 -0.98
CA ASP A 26 -11.96 -14.32 -0.62
C ASP A 26 -12.33 -13.55 -1.90
N PRO A 27 -13.61 -13.19 -2.11
CA PRO A 27 -14.03 -12.47 -3.31
C PRO A 27 -13.31 -11.14 -3.51
N SER A 28 -13.01 -10.41 -2.44
CA SER A 28 -12.33 -9.12 -2.50
C SER A 28 -10.88 -9.26 -2.98
N ALA A 29 -10.20 -10.34 -2.61
CA ALA A 29 -8.85 -10.63 -3.10
C ALA A 29 -8.86 -11.09 -4.56
N ALA A 30 -9.89 -11.83 -4.97
CA ALA A 30 -10.04 -12.33 -6.34
C ALA A 30 -10.25 -11.21 -7.38
N GLU A 31 -10.67 -10.01 -6.96
CA GLU A 31 -10.75 -8.83 -7.85
C GLU A 31 -9.37 -8.34 -8.30
N PHE A 32 -8.34 -8.51 -7.47
CA PHE A 32 -6.99 -8.00 -7.73
C PHE A 32 -6.02 -9.09 -8.22
N LEU A 33 -6.33 -10.35 -7.99
CA LEU A 33 -5.41 -11.48 -8.20
C LEU A 33 -6.01 -12.51 -9.14
N THR A 34 -5.34 -12.80 -10.25
CA THR A 34 -5.66 -13.95 -11.09
C THR A 34 -4.81 -15.16 -10.72
N THR A 35 -5.34 -16.37 -10.93
CA THR A 35 -4.58 -17.60 -10.70
C THR A 35 -3.26 -17.62 -11.49
N GLU A 36 -3.28 -17.14 -12.74
CA GLU A 36 -2.08 -17.09 -13.59
C GLU A 36 -1.00 -16.14 -13.02
N GLN A 37 -1.39 -14.96 -12.51
CA GLN A 37 -0.44 -14.04 -11.88
C GLN A 37 0.18 -14.64 -10.61
N VAL A 38 -0.64 -15.32 -9.80
CA VAL A 38 -0.19 -15.99 -8.58
C VAL A 38 0.85 -17.08 -8.93
N GLU A 39 0.54 -17.95 -9.90
CA GLU A 39 1.44 -19.04 -10.29
C GLU A 39 2.76 -18.55 -10.89
N ARG A 40 2.73 -17.50 -11.71
CA ARG A 40 3.92 -17.05 -12.43
C ARG A 40 4.85 -16.15 -11.62
N GLN A 41 4.33 -15.33 -10.72
CA GLN A 41 5.10 -14.24 -10.13
C GLN A 41 4.97 -14.15 -8.61
N LEU A 42 3.73 -14.23 -8.09
CA LEU A 42 3.46 -13.84 -6.71
C LEU A 42 3.88 -14.92 -5.71
N GLN A 43 3.78 -16.20 -6.07
CA GLN A 43 4.23 -17.28 -5.19
C GLN A 43 5.71 -17.17 -4.87
N GLU A 44 6.55 -16.91 -5.88
CA GLU A 44 8.00 -16.79 -5.65
C GLU A 44 8.34 -15.47 -4.91
N ALA A 45 7.61 -14.39 -5.17
CA ALA A 45 7.79 -13.13 -4.45
C ALA A 45 7.44 -13.29 -2.97
N LEU A 46 6.31 -13.91 -2.63
CA LEU A 46 5.90 -14.15 -1.25
C LEU A 46 6.83 -15.17 -0.56
N ARG A 47 7.29 -16.19 -1.28
CA ARG A 47 8.25 -17.17 -0.76
C ARG A 47 9.55 -16.48 -0.32
N ARG A 48 10.12 -15.62 -1.17
CA ARG A 48 11.31 -14.85 -0.85
C ARG A 48 11.06 -13.92 0.33
N TRP A 49 9.97 -13.16 0.27
CA TRP A 49 9.58 -12.25 1.33
C TRP A 49 9.47 -12.94 2.71
N LEU A 50 8.82 -14.10 2.76
CA LEU A 50 8.65 -14.86 4.00
C LEU A 50 9.99 -15.30 4.57
N ILE A 51 10.90 -15.81 3.71
CA ILE A 51 12.25 -16.20 4.12
C ILE A 51 13.02 -14.98 4.61
N ASP A 52 12.97 -13.84 3.93
CA ASP A 52 13.70 -12.64 4.29
C ASP A 52 13.22 -12.07 5.63
N VAL A 53 11.90 -12.02 5.87
CA VAL A 53 11.31 -11.57 7.14
C VAL A 53 11.75 -12.48 8.30
N LEU A 54 11.71 -13.81 8.10
CA LEU A 54 12.07 -14.77 9.13
C LEU A 54 13.58 -15.04 9.25
N SER A 55 14.40 -14.44 8.37
CA SER A 55 15.87 -14.47 8.43
C SER A 55 16.48 -13.17 8.90
N CYS A 56 15.67 -12.12 9.09
CA CYS A 56 16.13 -10.78 9.39
C CYS A 56 16.94 -10.75 10.69
N ARG A 57 18.13 -10.17 10.63
CA ARG A 57 18.98 -9.92 11.81
C ARG A 57 18.82 -8.46 12.24
N VAL A 58 19.23 -8.17 13.48
CA VAL A 58 19.14 -6.82 14.04
C VAL A 58 19.83 -5.79 13.14
N GLU A 59 20.97 -6.14 12.56
CA GLU A 59 21.74 -5.26 11.67
C GLU A 59 21.03 -4.99 10.32
N GLN A 60 20.05 -5.81 9.97
CA GLN A 60 19.30 -5.74 8.70
C GLN A 60 17.89 -5.15 8.87
N VAL A 61 17.49 -4.84 10.09
CA VAL A 61 16.10 -4.38 10.38
C VAL A 61 15.74 -3.13 9.59
N GLU A 62 16.65 -2.16 9.46
CA GLU A 62 16.37 -0.94 8.72
C GLU A 62 16.13 -1.20 7.21
N GLU A 63 16.93 -2.06 6.60
CA GLU A 63 16.75 -2.46 5.21
C GLU A 63 15.43 -3.23 5.03
N GLN A 64 15.12 -4.11 5.97
CA GLN A 64 13.86 -4.85 5.99
C GLN A 64 12.65 -3.92 6.12
N MET A 65 12.71 -2.90 6.98
CA MET A 65 11.65 -1.88 7.09
C MET A 65 11.45 -1.12 5.77
N ARG A 66 12.53 -0.71 5.12
CA ARG A 66 12.45 -0.07 3.79
C ARG A 66 11.84 -0.99 2.73
N ALA A 67 12.12 -2.29 2.80
CA ALA A 67 11.51 -3.27 1.90
C ALA A 67 9.99 -3.38 2.13
N GLN A 68 9.53 -3.35 3.38
CA GLN A 68 8.10 -3.33 3.70
C GLN A 68 7.41 -2.05 3.23
N GLN A 69 8.05 -0.89 3.38
CA GLN A 69 7.54 0.38 2.85
C GLN A 69 7.34 0.32 1.33
N ARG A 70 8.36 -0.15 0.59
CA ARG A 70 8.24 -0.33 -0.87
C ARG A 70 7.12 -1.30 -1.26
N ALA A 71 6.96 -2.39 -0.51
CA ALA A 71 5.86 -3.33 -0.75
C ALA A 71 4.48 -2.66 -0.53
N ALA A 72 4.33 -1.88 0.54
CA ALA A 72 3.11 -1.12 0.80
C ALA A 72 2.79 -0.13 -0.32
N ASP A 73 3.79 0.63 -0.80
CA ASP A 73 3.62 1.58 -1.91
C ASP A 73 3.15 0.88 -3.19
N VAL A 74 3.67 -0.31 -3.47
CA VAL A 74 3.24 -1.11 -4.64
C VAL A 74 1.78 -1.56 -4.47
N HIS A 75 1.41 -2.11 -3.31
CA HIS A 75 0.06 -2.56 -3.04
C HIS A 75 -0.95 -1.39 -3.11
N ALA A 76 -0.65 -0.26 -2.47
CA ALA A 76 -1.49 0.93 -2.51
C ALA A 76 -1.69 1.44 -3.95
N ARG A 77 -0.61 1.47 -4.75
CA ARG A 77 -0.67 1.93 -6.16
C ARG A 77 -1.57 1.07 -7.04
N ILE A 78 -1.62 -0.24 -6.80
CA ILE A 78 -2.49 -1.15 -7.55
C ILE A 78 -3.89 -1.30 -6.92
N GLY A 79 -4.20 -0.52 -5.89
CA GLY A 79 -5.53 -0.42 -5.28
C GLY A 79 -5.87 -1.54 -4.28
N ILE A 80 -4.90 -2.36 -3.86
CA ILE A 80 -5.12 -3.34 -2.79
C ILE A 80 -5.35 -2.58 -1.49
N SER A 81 -6.47 -2.84 -0.81
CA SER A 81 -6.77 -2.19 0.46
C SER A 81 -5.87 -2.70 1.61
N VAL A 82 -5.65 -1.85 2.61
CA VAL A 82 -4.91 -2.24 3.81
C VAL A 82 -5.55 -3.43 4.52
N ASP A 83 -6.88 -3.53 4.52
CA ASP A 83 -7.61 -4.64 5.12
C ASP A 83 -7.28 -5.99 4.48
N LEU A 84 -7.11 -6.03 3.15
CA LEU A 84 -6.67 -7.22 2.43
C LEU A 84 -5.23 -7.61 2.78
N VAL A 85 -4.35 -6.62 2.91
CA VAL A 85 -2.97 -6.86 3.35
C VAL A 85 -2.94 -7.43 4.77
N GLU A 86 -3.68 -6.84 5.70
CA GLU A 86 -3.79 -7.33 7.07
C GLU A 86 -4.42 -8.73 7.14
N MET A 87 -5.41 -9.01 6.31
CA MET A 87 -5.97 -10.34 6.16
C MET A 87 -4.89 -11.34 5.73
N GLY A 88 -4.05 -10.98 4.76
CA GLY A 88 -2.91 -11.77 4.33
C GLY A 88 -1.94 -12.10 5.49
N PHE A 89 -1.57 -11.11 6.29
CA PHE A 89 -0.74 -11.34 7.48
C PHE A 89 -1.40 -12.28 8.50
N ARG A 90 -2.70 -12.15 8.73
CA ARG A 90 -3.45 -13.09 9.59
C ARG A 90 -3.43 -14.52 9.06
N VAL A 91 -3.60 -14.69 7.75
CA VAL A 91 -3.52 -16.00 7.09
C VAL A 91 -2.13 -16.60 7.26
N LEU A 92 -1.06 -15.85 6.99
CA LEU A 92 0.32 -16.33 7.17
C LEU A 92 0.59 -16.80 8.60
N LYS A 93 0.19 -16.03 9.62
CA LYS A 93 0.34 -16.43 11.03
C LYS A 93 -0.39 -17.73 11.35
N LYS A 94 -1.60 -17.90 10.84
CA LYS A 94 -2.39 -19.14 11.01
C LYS A 94 -1.73 -20.34 10.36
N LEU A 95 -1.13 -20.18 9.19
CA LEU A 95 -0.46 -21.25 8.44
C LEU A 95 0.90 -21.63 9.05
N LEU A 96 1.60 -20.69 9.65
CA LEU A 96 2.88 -20.94 10.33
C LEU A 96 2.72 -21.77 11.61
N LEU A 97 1.63 -21.59 12.32
CA LEU A 97 1.40 -22.25 13.62
C LEU A 97 1.50 -23.81 13.53
N PRO A 98 0.79 -24.51 12.63
CA PRO A 98 0.93 -25.94 12.52
C PRO A 98 2.36 -26.37 12.10
N VAL A 99 3.02 -25.62 11.20
CA VAL A 99 4.40 -25.90 10.80
C VAL A 99 5.35 -25.89 12.00
N ILE A 100 5.22 -24.91 12.87
CA ILE A 100 6.03 -24.81 14.09
C ILE A 100 5.69 -25.91 15.08
N THR A 101 4.40 -26.15 15.32
CA THR A 101 3.94 -27.10 16.36
C THR A 101 4.21 -28.55 16.00
N THR A 102 4.22 -28.91 14.72
CA THR A 102 4.52 -30.27 14.25
C THR A 102 6.01 -30.51 14.01
N SER A 103 6.87 -29.47 14.09
CA SER A 103 8.32 -29.63 13.93
C SER A 103 8.92 -30.56 15.00
N ALA A 104 10.08 -31.15 14.74
CA ALA A 104 10.75 -32.11 15.61
C ALA A 104 11.48 -31.48 16.82
N HIS A 105 11.25 -30.18 17.08
CA HIS A 105 11.90 -29.46 18.18
C HIS A 105 11.22 -29.67 19.54
N SER A 106 11.94 -29.38 20.63
CA SER A 106 11.34 -29.37 21.99
C SER A 106 10.29 -28.28 22.12
N PRO A 107 9.34 -28.39 23.09
CA PRO A 107 8.32 -27.39 23.32
C PRO A 107 8.88 -25.98 23.54
N GLU A 108 10.00 -25.86 24.27
CA GLU A 108 10.67 -24.60 24.56
C GLU A 108 11.22 -23.95 23.27
N VAL A 109 11.84 -24.77 22.42
CA VAL A 109 12.36 -24.31 21.13
C VAL A 109 11.23 -23.90 20.19
N LYS A 110 10.14 -24.67 20.12
CA LYS A 110 8.94 -24.29 19.36
C LYS A 110 8.36 -22.95 19.78
N LEU A 111 8.30 -22.71 21.09
CA LEU A 111 7.83 -21.45 21.65
C LEU A 111 8.74 -20.29 21.22
N HIS A 112 10.05 -20.47 21.26
CA HIS A 112 11.00 -19.43 20.81
C HIS A 112 10.89 -19.18 19.30
N ILE A 113 10.74 -20.20 18.47
CA ILE A 113 10.52 -20.04 17.03
C ILE A 113 9.22 -19.30 16.78
N TYR A 114 8.15 -19.65 17.49
CA TYR A 114 6.85 -19.01 17.37
C TYR A 114 6.93 -17.52 17.71
N HIS A 115 7.45 -17.17 18.88
CA HIS A 115 7.60 -15.76 19.28
C HIS A 115 8.43 -14.96 18.29
N TYR A 116 9.54 -15.52 17.83
CA TYR A 116 10.37 -14.85 16.84
C TYR A 116 9.61 -14.63 15.52
N ALA A 117 8.96 -15.68 15.01
CA ALA A 117 8.24 -15.60 13.72
C ALA A 117 7.07 -14.60 13.79
N ILE A 118 6.26 -14.65 14.85
CA ILE A 118 5.13 -13.74 15.02
C ILE A 118 5.60 -12.29 15.16
N ASN A 119 6.60 -12.03 16.00
CA ASN A 119 7.12 -10.66 16.15
C ASN A 119 7.71 -10.11 14.85
N SER A 120 8.41 -10.93 14.07
CA SER A 120 8.95 -10.51 12.77
C SER A 120 7.85 -10.17 11.76
N ILE A 121 6.80 -10.97 11.73
CA ILE A 121 5.62 -10.73 10.86
C ILE A 121 4.83 -9.51 11.34
N ASP A 122 4.64 -9.34 12.65
CA ASP A 122 3.93 -8.20 13.22
C ASP A 122 4.68 -6.88 12.96
N LEU A 123 6.01 -6.88 13.06
CA LEU A 123 6.82 -5.72 12.68
C LEU A 123 6.65 -5.38 11.19
N ALA A 124 6.70 -6.39 10.31
CA ALA A 124 6.48 -6.18 8.88
C ALA A 124 5.08 -5.61 8.60
N MET A 125 4.05 -6.15 9.25
CA MET A 125 2.68 -5.66 9.16
C MET A 125 2.56 -4.21 9.64
N GLU A 126 3.13 -3.87 10.79
CA GLU A 126 3.09 -2.50 11.34
C GLU A 126 3.73 -1.49 10.38
N VAL A 127 4.90 -1.81 9.83
CA VAL A 127 5.58 -0.93 8.87
C VAL A 127 4.75 -0.76 7.61
N MET A 128 4.18 -1.82 7.06
CA MET A 128 3.32 -1.75 5.88
C MET A 128 2.05 -0.95 6.16
N SER A 129 1.35 -1.19 7.25
CA SER A 129 0.12 -0.45 7.58
C SER A 129 0.37 1.05 7.76
N ARG A 130 1.48 1.43 8.40
CA ARG A 130 1.88 2.84 8.53
C ARG A 130 2.21 3.48 7.18
N ALA A 131 2.89 2.76 6.29
CA ALA A 131 3.20 3.25 4.95
C ALA A 131 1.93 3.45 4.11
N TYR A 132 0.93 2.58 4.26
CA TYR A 132 -0.39 2.75 3.63
C TYR A 132 -1.06 4.05 4.06
N VAL A 133 -1.19 4.28 5.37
CA VAL A 133 -1.79 5.51 5.90
C VAL A 133 -1.07 6.75 5.39
N PHE A 134 0.26 6.71 5.29
CA PHE A 134 1.05 7.80 4.76
C PHE A 134 0.78 8.03 3.26
N SER A 135 0.71 6.96 2.47
CA SER A 135 0.43 7.01 1.04
C SER A 135 -0.98 7.56 0.75
N GLU A 136 -1.99 7.09 1.47
CA GLU A 136 -3.37 7.57 1.33
C GLU A 136 -3.49 9.06 1.71
N ASN A 137 -2.85 9.48 2.79
CA ASN A 137 -2.86 10.89 3.21
C ASN A 137 -2.15 11.80 2.20
N ASN A 138 -1.09 11.35 1.56
CA ASN A 138 -0.41 12.12 0.53
C ASN A 138 -1.23 12.21 -0.75
N ALA A 139 -1.85 11.13 -1.20
CA ALA A 139 -2.74 11.14 -2.35
C ALA A 139 -3.94 12.09 -2.13
N ALA A 140 -4.55 12.08 -0.94
CA ALA A 140 -5.63 12.99 -0.58
C ALA A 140 -5.18 14.47 -0.57
N LYS A 141 -3.96 14.76 -0.11
CA LYS A 141 -3.40 16.13 -0.15
C LYS A 141 -3.09 16.58 -1.56
N GLU A 142 -2.58 15.71 -2.42
CA GLU A 142 -2.33 16.03 -3.84
C GLU A 142 -3.65 16.34 -4.56
N ASP A 143 -4.70 15.56 -4.34
CA ASP A 143 -6.03 15.80 -4.91
C ASP A 143 -6.62 17.12 -4.44
N GLU A 144 -6.53 17.44 -3.14
CA GLU A 144 -7.00 18.70 -2.59
C GLU A 144 -6.21 19.90 -3.13
N ASN A 145 -4.88 19.78 -3.26
CA ASN A 145 -4.06 20.82 -3.87
C ASN A 145 -4.44 21.06 -5.34
N TYR A 146 -4.71 19.99 -6.10
CA TYR A 146 -5.18 20.12 -7.48
C TYR A 146 -6.54 20.81 -7.56
N ARG A 147 -7.48 20.48 -6.66
CA ARG A 147 -8.80 21.16 -6.58
C ARG A 147 -8.65 22.63 -6.26
N ILE A 148 -7.80 22.99 -5.28
CA ILE A 148 -7.53 24.40 -4.91
C ILE A 148 -6.95 25.14 -6.12
N PHE A 149 -5.98 24.57 -6.82
CA PHE A 149 -5.37 25.17 -7.99
C PHE A 149 -6.40 25.43 -9.10
N SER A 150 -7.24 24.45 -9.41
CA SER A 150 -8.31 24.58 -10.40
C SER A 150 -9.34 25.64 -10.02
N LEU A 151 -9.69 25.77 -8.74
CA LEU A 151 -10.59 26.83 -8.27
C LEU A 151 -9.97 28.23 -8.40
N MET A 152 -8.66 28.36 -8.14
CA MET A 152 -7.95 29.63 -8.29
C MET A 152 -7.87 30.06 -9.76
N GLU A 153 -7.55 29.13 -10.67
CA GLU A 153 -7.51 29.39 -12.11
C GLU A 153 -8.88 29.85 -12.64
N ASN A 154 -9.96 29.17 -12.26
CA ASN A 154 -11.33 29.56 -12.62
C ASN A 154 -11.71 30.93 -12.07
N ALA A 155 -11.31 31.28 -10.84
CA ALA A 155 -11.58 32.58 -10.25
C ALA A 155 -10.81 33.70 -10.96
N GLU A 156 -9.60 33.45 -11.42
CA GLU A 156 -8.78 34.41 -12.16
C GLU A 156 -9.35 34.66 -13.56
N GLU A 157 -9.79 33.62 -14.29
CA GLU A 157 -10.48 33.76 -15.55
C GLU A 157 -11.80 34.54 -15.42
N GLU A 158 -12.59 34.30 -14.38
CA GLU A 158 -13.83 35.03 -14.15
C GLU A 158 -13.56 36.51 -13.85
N LYS A 159 -12.52 36.81 -13.09
CA LYS A 159 -12.11 38.21 -12.81
C LYS A 159 -11.66 38.91 -14.10
N GLU A 160 -10.93 38.26 -14.97
CA GLU A 160 -10.54 38.80 -16.28
C GLU A 160 -11.75 39.08 -17.15
N ARG A 161 -12.73 38.17 -17.22
CA ARG A 161 -13.98 38.35 -17.94
C ARG A 161 -14.78 39.56 -17.42
N GLN A 162 -14.88 39.71 -16.10
CA GLN A 162 -15.56 40.84 -15.48
C GLN A 162 -14.86 42.17 -15.80
N THR A 163 -13.52 42.16 -15.75
CA THR A 163 -12.72 43.36 -16.08
C THR A 163 -12.91 43.76 -17.56
N ALA A 164 -12.87 42.80 -18.46
CA ALA A 164 -13.10 43.03 -19.90
C ALA A 164 -14.51 43.56 -20.18
N ALA A 165 -15.51 43.02 -19.49
CA ALA A 165 -16.90 43.50 -19.60
C ALA A 165 -17.03 44.95 -19.12
N LEU A 166 -16.42 45.34 -17.99
CA LEU A 166 -16.43 46.72 -17.48
C LEU A 166 -15.78 47.69 -18.46
N LEU A 167 -14.60 47.33 -19.02
CA LEU A 167 -13.92 48.18 -20.03
C LEU A 167 -14.76 48.33 -21.30
N SER A 168 -15.46 47.31 -21.72
CA SER A 168 -16.40 47.39 -22.85
C SER A 168 -17.56 48.35 -22.60
N TRP A 169 -18.14 48.32 -21.39
CA TRP A 169 -19.19 49.26 -21.01
C TRP A 169 -18.70 50.71 -20.92
N GLU A 170 -17.52 50.97 -20.40
CA GLU A 170 -16.90 52.27 -20.39
C GLU A 170 -16.70 52.83 -21.79
N MET A 171 -16.22 52.06 -22.73
CA MET A 171 -16.06 52.47 -24.13
C MET A 171 -17.41 52.82 -24.79
N VAL A 172 -18.45 52.03 -24.52
CA VAL A 172 -19.81 52.32 -25.04
C VAL A 172 -20.36 53.61 -24.46
N LEU A 173 -20.13 53.88 -23.19
CA LEU A 173 -20.55 55.14 -22.55
C LEU A 173 -19.82 56.34 -23.12
N LEU A 174 -18.49 56.27 -23.29
CA LEU A 174 -17.69 57.34 -23.90
C LEU A 174 -18.15 57.62 -25.33
N TYR A 175 -18.41 56.60 -26.14
CA TYR A 175 -18.92 56.77 -27.50
C TYR A 175 -20.30 57.45 -27.53
N LYS A 176 -21.22 57.12 -26.62
CA LYS A 176 -22.52 57.79 -26.52
C LYS A 176 -22.40 59.25 -26.09
N ILE A 177 -21.48 59.58 -25.21
CA ILE A 177 -21.25 60.99 -24.75
C ILE A 177 -20.71 61.80 -25.92
N THR A 178 -19.75 61.28 -26.72
CA THR A 178 -19.20 62.01 -27.87
C THR A 178 -20.23 62.26 -28.97
N LEU A 179 -21.15 61.30 -29.22
CA LEU A 179 -22.23 61.46 -30.21
C LEU A 179 -23.27 62.53 -29.78
N ASN A 180 -23.54 62.70 -28.50
CA ASN A 180 -24.53 63.66 -27.97
C ASN A 180 -23.95 65.09 -27.80
N SER A 181 -22.65 65.28 -28.03
CA SER A 181 -21.95 66.56 -27.90
C SER A 181 -21.65 67.21 -29.25
N SER A 182 -22.06 66.59 -30.34
CA SER A 182 -21.96 67.07 -31.74
C SER A 182 -23.30 67.52 -32.24
#